data_9111fd7742059f1615b28ce7803ebab9
#
_entry.id   9111fd7742059f1615b28ce7803ebab9
#
_cell.length_a   1.000
_cell.length_b   1.000
_cell.length_c   1.000
_cell.angle_alpha   90.00
_cell.angle_beta   90.00
_cell.angle_gamma   90.00
#
_symmetry.space_group_name_H-M   'P 1'
#
loop_
_entity.id
_entity.type
_entity.pdbx_description
1 polymer ?
#
loop_
_entity_poly.entity_id
_entity_poly.type
_entity_poly.pdbx_seq_one_letter_code
_entity_poly.pdbx_strand_id
1 'polypeptide(L)'
;MGNDFFLSKEDYEEPRCLLSMDKTNVAPIPSKRVIEKLDEHLSRNDYPAAERHLTYWLEEAEAGNDMRGKLTVLNEQIGLYRKLKKEPEGVCAISAALALANQLGLEKTVTFGTTLINAATGYRAFGKAEKALPLYQKAQAIYESVLDPGDSRLGGLYNNMALTLTELGAYRQAEELFSKALSIMGKQEHGEAEMAITYLNLADLISAELGPEDGENRIEAYLQKAEELLNTESLPKDGYYAFVCEKCASVFGYYGYFLTEQELTQRARDIYERT
;
A
#
# COMPACT_ATOMS: atom_id res chain seq x y z
N MET A 1 0.56 -0.90 -13.68
CA MET A 1 0.89 -0.07 -12.49
C MET A 1 0.32 -0.78 -11.28
N GLY A 2 1.16 -1.44 -10.49
CA GLY A 2 0.71 -2.24 -9.35
C GLY A 2 -0.03 -1.41 -8.30
N ASN A 3 -1.12 -1.97 -7.80
CA ASN A 3 -1.94 -1.37 -6.76
C ASN A 3 -1.29 -1.59 -5.40
N ASP A 4 -0.71 -0.55 -4.86
CA ASP A 4 -0.11 -0.57 -3.53
C ASP A 4 -1.21 -0.33 -2.49
N PHE A 5 -1.31 -1.22 -1.52
CA PHE A 5 -2.12 -1.00 -0.32
C PHE A 5 -1.54 0.18 0.46
N PHE A 6 -2.34 1.19 0.70
CA PHE A 6 -2.04 2.21 1.71
C PHE A 6 -2.35 1.64 3.08
N LEU A 7 -1.50 1.95 4.04
CA LEU A 7 -1.78 1.65 5.44
C LEU A 7 -3.03 2.43 5.88
N SER A 8 -3.92 1.78 6.59
CA SER A 8 -5.07 2.43 7.19
C SER A 8 -4.65 3.28 8.41
N LYS A 9 -5.51 4.22 8.83
CA LYS A 9 -5.28 5.02 10.06
C LYS A 9 -5.12 4.14 11.31
N GLU A 10 -5.65 2.93 11.29
CA GLU A 10 -5.64 1.95 12.38
C GLU A 10 -4.27 1.28 12.54
N ASP A 11 -3.44 1.24 11.48
CA ASP A 11 -2.08 0.71 11.53
C ASP A 11 -1.11 1.59 12.33
N TYR A 12 -1.54 2.81 12.69
CA TYR A 12 -0.80 3.75 13.54
C TYR A 12 -1.29 3.77 15.00
N GLU A 13 -1.96 2.71 15.48
CA GLU A 13 -2.27 2.60 16.90
C GLU A 13 -0.99 2.70 17.75
N GLU A 14 -0.97 3.69 18.64
CA GLU A 14 0.14 3.89 19.59
C GLU A 14 0.27 2.63 20.46
N PRO A 15 1.37 1.87 20.36
CA PRO A 15 1.60 0.80 21.31
C PRO A 15 1.72 1.42 22.70
N ARG A 16 0.92 0.95 23.65
CA ARG A 16 0.98 1.39 25.06
C ARG A 16 2.42 1.39 25.51
N CYS A 17 2.88 2.54 25.98
CA CYS A 17 4.25 2.78 26.39
C CYS A 17 4.71 1.74 27.43
N LEU A 18 5.58 0.81 27.01
CA LEU A 18 6.26 -0.13 27.89
C LEU A 18 7.57 0.45 28.46
N LEU A 19 7.85 1.70 28.23
CA LEU A 19 9.04 2.40 28.73
C LEU A 19 8.66 3.41 29.81
N SER A 20 8.29 2.92 30.97
CA SER A 20 8.38 3.70 32.22
C SER A 20 9.77 3.52 32.84
N MET A 21 10.82 4.04 32.22
CA MET A 21 12.12 4.29 32.87
C MET A 21 13.02 5.03 31.91
N ASP A 22 12.85 6.29 31.84
CA ASP A 22 13.80 7.39 31.89
C ASP A 22 13.06 8.68 31.49
N LYS A 23 13.12 9.67 32.35
CA LYS A 23 12.59 11.01 32.05
C LYS A 23 13.49 11.70 31.01
N THR A 24 13.58 11.14 29.81
CA THR A 24 14.04 11.90 28.66
C THR A 24 12.94 12.88 28.32
N ASN A 25 13.26 14.17 28.19
CA ASN A 25 12.34 15.20 27.74
C ASN A 25 11.96 14.93 26.27
N VAL A 26 11.04 13.98 26.07
CA VAL A 26 10.47 13.71 24.74
C VAL A 26 9.27 14.65 24.55
N ALA A 27 9.32 15.46 23.51
CA ALA A 27 8.18 16.26 23.07
C ALA A 27 7.56 15.59 21.83
N PRO A 28 6.52 14.73 22.00
CA PRO A 28 5.96 13.96 20.91
C PRO A 28 5.23 14.86 19.89
N ILE A 29 5.42 14.58 18.60
CA ILE A 29 4.64 15.24 17.55
C ILE A 29 3.20 14.70 17.55
N PRO A 30 2.20 15.50 17.12
CA PRO A 30 0.81 15.07 17.02
C PRO A 30 0.60 14.22 15.75
N SER A 31 1.13 13.00 15.71
CA SER A 31 1.19 12.13 14.51
C SER A 31 -0.15 12.03 13.77
N LYS A 32 -1.27 11.85 14.50
CA LYS A 32 -2.61 11.78 13.88
C LYS A 32 -2.92 13.06 13.07
N ARG A 33 -2.67 14.25 13.67
CA ARG A 33 -2.91 15.53 12.99
C ARG A 33 -1.96 15.75 11.82
N VAL A 34 -0.73 15.25 11.93
CA VAL A 34 0.27 15.31 10.85
C VAL A 34 -0.24 14.54 9.64
N ILE A 35 -0.74 13.32 9.85
CA ILE A 35 -1.29 12.46 8.79
C ILE A 35 -2.57 13.06 8.20
N GLU A 36 -3.52 13.51 9.03
CA GLU A 36 -4.76 14.15 8.57
C GLU A 36 -4.45 15.36 7.67
N LYS A 37 -3.45 16.17 8.03
CA LYS A 37 -3.06 17.33 7.23
C LYS A 37 -2.33 16.94 5.95
N LEU A 38 -1.54 15.86 5.99
CA LEU A 38 -0.93 15.29 4.79
C LEU A 38 -2.00 14.83 3.80
N ASP A 39 -3.02 14.11 4.28
CA ASP A 39 -4.16 13.64 3.47
C ASP A 39 -4.89 14.80 2.79
N GLU A 40 -5.08 15.94 3.49
CA GLU A 40 -5.67 17.15 2.89
C GLU A 40 -4.80 17.72 1.75
N HIS A 41 -3.48 17.70 1.86
CA HIS A 41 -2.58 18.13 0.79
C HIS A 41 -2.62 17.15 -0.40
N LEU A 42 -2.63 15.85 -0.10
CA LEU A 42 -2.65 14.81 -1.13
C LEU A 42 -3.97 14.80 -1.91
N SER A 43 -5.12 15.00 -1.24
CA SER A 43 -6.43 15.06 -1.89
C SER A 43 -6.57 16.25 -2.86
N ARG A 44 -5.83 17.33 -2.59
CA ARG A 44 -5.76 18.51 -3.48
C ARG A 44 -4.63 18.43 -4.50
N ASN A 45 -3.89 17.32 -4.55
CA ASN A 45 -2.67 17.17 -5.35
C ASN A 45 -1.60 18.26 -5.08
N ASP A 46 -1.63 18.88 -3.88
CA ASP A 46 -0.63 19.87 -3.47
C ASP A 46 0.63 19.19 -2.91
N TYR A 47 1.34 18.49 -3.80
CA TYR A 47 2.56 17.76 -3.45
C TYR A 47 3.68 18.64 -2.87
N PRO A 48 3.88 19.88 -3.35
CA PRO A 48 4.87 20.76 -2.73
C PRO A 48 4.53 21.10 -1.27
N ALA A 49 3.24 21.28 -0.93
CA ALA A 49 2.83 21.51 0.44
C ALA A 49 2.96 20.23 1.29
N ALA A 50 2.63 19.07 0.74
CA ALA A 50 2.82 17.77 1.40
C ALA A 50 4.30 17.55 1.75
N GLU A 51 5.22 17.82 0.82
CA GLU A 51 6.67 17.66 1.05
C GLU A 51 7.19 18.61 2.14
N ARG A 52 6.82 19.91 2.08
CA ARG A 52 7.18 20.88 3.14
C ARG A 52 6.61 20.48 4.50
N HIS A 53 5.38 19.99 4.52
CA HIS A 53 4.72 19.54 5.73
C HIS A 53 5.47 18.37 6.40
N LEU A 54 5.84 17.33 5.64
CA LEU A 54 6.60 16.21 6.17
C LEU A 54 8.03 16.60 6.57
N THR A 55 8.68 17.50 5.83
CA THR A 55 10.01 18.01 6.21
C THR A 55 9.96 18.74 7.54
N TYR A 56 9.00 19.63 7.73
CA TYR A 56 8.81 20.35 8.99
C TYR A 56 8.60 19.40 10.17
N TRP A 57 7.71 18.40 10.04
CA TRP A 57 7.45 17.46 11.13
C TRP A 57 8.58 16.48 11.38
N LEU A 58 9.40 16.19 10.40
CA LEU A 58 10.62 15.43 10.59
C LEU A 58 11.61 16.19 11.49
N GLU A 59 11.81 17.49 11.23
CA GLU A 59 12.65 18.38 12.03
C GLU A 59 12.11 18.55 13.46
N GLU A 60 10.80 18.73 13.63
CA GLU A 60 10.13 18.81 14.94
C GLU A 60 10.27 17.53 15.75
N ALA A 61 10.13 16.35 15.11
CA ALA A 61 10.32 15.07 15.76
C ALA A 61 11.77 14.88 16.23
N GLU A 62 12.75 15.32 15.43
CA GLU A 62 14.17 15.30 15.81
C GLU A 62 14.45 16.25 16.98
N ALA A 63 13.98 17.50 16.91
CA ALA A 63 14.15 18.49 17.97
C ALA A 63 13.48 18.06 19.29
N GLY A 64 12.32 17.39 19.19
CA GLY A 64 11.57 16.84 20.31
C GLY A 64 12.10 15.51 20.81
N ASN A 65 13.15 14.94 20.23
CA ASN A 65 13.65 13.59 20.49
C ASN A 65 12.57 12.49 20.39
N ASP A 66 11.55 12.72 19.55
CA ASP A 66 10.46 11.77 19.28
C ASP A 66 10.84 10.83 18.13
N MET A 67 11.57 9.79 18.46
CA MET A 67 12.05 8.81 17.47
C MET A 67 10.90 7.99 16.86
N ARG A 68 9.77 7.83 17.56
CA ARG A 68 8.59 7.13 17.01
C ARG A 68 7.84 8.02 16.03
N GLY A 69 7.59 9.27 16.39
CA GLY A 69 7.03 10.26 15.49
C GLY A 69 7.91 10.44 14.24
N LYS A 70 9.23 10.48 14.41
CA LYS A 70 10.20 10.51 13.30
C LYS A 70 10.03 9.30 12.37
N LEU A 71 9.88 8.09 12.91
CA LEU A 71 9.65 6.88 12.09
C LEU A 71 8.34 6.96 11.31
N THR A 72 7.28 7.48 11.93
CA THR A 72 6.01 7.72 11.25
C THR A 72 6.19 8.66 10.07
N VAL A 73 6.81 9.82 10.27
CA VAL A 73 7.04 10.80 9.20
C VAL A 73 7.91 10.23 8.07
N LEU A 74 8.94 9.45 8.39
CA LEU A 74 9.77 8.79 7.38
C LEU A 74 8.97 7.80 6.54
N ASN A 75 8.05 7.03 7.13
CA ASN A 75 7.16 6.13 6.39
C ASN A 75 6.24 6.91 5.42
N GLU A 76 5.70 8.06 5.85
CA GLU A 76 4.91 8.93 4.97
C GLU A 76 5.76 9.54 3.84
N GLN A 77 7.00 9.91 4.13
CA GLN A 77 7.93 10.39 3.09
C GLN A 77 8.22 9.32 2.04
N ILE A 78 8.38 8.04 2.44
CA ILE A 78 8.54 6.94 1.49
C ILE A 78 7.32 6.88 0.55
N GLY A 79 6.10 6.96 1.09
CA GLY A 79 4.86 6.99 0.31
C GLY A 79 4.78 8.17 -0.65
N LEU A 80 5.09 9.38 -0.18
CA LEU A 80 5.09 10.59 -0.98
C LEU A 80 6.12 10.54 -2.12
N TYR A 81 7.38 10.20 -1.81
CA TYR A 81 8.45 10.18 -2.82
C TYR A 81 8.24 9.07 -3.85
N ARG A 82 7.67 7.94 -3.45
CA ARG A 82 7.20 6.90 -4.36
C ARG A 82 6.17 7.45 -5.35
N LYS A 83 5.14 8.15 -4.86
CA LYS A 83 4.09 8.76 -5.70
C LYS A 83 4.68 9.79 -6.66
N LEU A 84 5.64 10.57 -6.22
CA LEU A 84 6.32 11.60 -7.00
C LEU A 84 7.44 11.07 -7.90
N LYS A 85 7.76 9.78 -7.83
CA LYS A 85 8.90 9.15 -8.52
C LYS A 85 10.25 9.82 -8.19
N LYS A 86 10.37 10.39 -6.99
CA LYS A 86 11.62 10.98 -6.46
C LYS A 86 12.48 9.87 -5.84
N GLU A 87 13.21 9.15 -6.68
CA GLU A 87 14.00 7.99 -6.26
C GLU A 87 15.08 8.31 -5.24
N PRO A 88 15.96 9.34 -5.42
CA PRO A 88 17.02 9.62 -4.47
C PRO A 88 16.49 9.91 -3.06
N GLU A 89 15.46 10.76 -2.96
CA GLU A 89 14.82 11.13 -1.71
C GLU A 89 14.10 9.93 -1.08
N GLY A 90 13.39 9.15 -1.90
CA GLY A 90 12.71 7.93 -1.46
C GLY A 90 13.68 6.89 -0.90
N VAL A 91 14.81 6.64 -1.56
CA VAL A 91 15.85 5.70 -1.08
C VAL A 91 16.50 6.22 0.21
N CYS A 92 16.69 7.54 0.35
CA CYS A 92 17.17 8.13 1.59
C CYS A 92 16.20 7.90 2.75
N ALA A 93 14.91 8.19 2.54
CA ALA A 93 13.86 7.97 3.54
C ALA A 93 13.74 6.48 3.92
N ILE A 94 13.80 5.55 2.96
CA ILE A 94 13.82 4.10 3.19
C ILE A 94 14.99 3.73 4.11
N SER A 95 16.19 4.18 3.78
CA SER A 95 17.39 3.85 4.56
C SER A 95 17.30 4.38 5.98
N ALA A 96 16.82 5.62 6.15
CA ALA A 96 16.63 6.26 7.44
C ALA A 96 15.56 5.53 8.29
N ALA A 97 14.41 5.18 7.69
CA ALA A 97 13.33 4.48 8.38
C ALA A 97 13.77 3.10 8.87
N LEU A 98 14.43 2.31 8.02
CA LEU A 98 14.92 0.97 8.38
C LEU A 98 15.99 1.03 9.47
N ALA A 99 16.93 1.99 9.38
CA ALA A 99 17.96 2.18 10.40
C ALA A 99 17.34 2.57 11.75
N LEU A 100 16.40 3.52 11.74
CA LEU A 100 15.72 3.98 12.96
C LEU A 100 14.87 2.88 13.58
N ALA A 101 14.13 2.12 12.79
CA ALA A 101 13.32 1.01 13.29
C ALA A 101 14.18 -0.09 13.97
N ASN A 102 15.36 -0.40 13.39
CA ASN A 102 16.33 -1.30 14.02
C ASN A 102 16.90 -0.68 15.33
N GLN A 103 17.27 0.60 15.32
CA GLN A 103 17.76 1.29 16.53
C GLN A 103 16.74 1.27 17.69
N LEU A 104 15.44 1.32 17.34
CA LEU A 104 14.34 1.25 18.30
C LEU A 104 14.01 -0.18 18.77
N GLY A 105 14.68 -1.20 18.27
CA GLY A 105 14.45 -2.60 18.64
C GLY A 105 13.08 -3.13 18.20
N LEU A 106 12.58 -2.69 17.03
CA LEU A 106 11.23 -3.02 16.55
C LEU A 106 11.16 -4.30 15.71
N GLU A 107 12.23 -5.08 15.57
CA GLU A 107 12.42 -6.15 14.58
C GLU A 107 11.35 -7.26 14.59
N LYS A 108 10.60 -7.37 15.68
CA LYS A 108 9.54 -8.39 15.85
C LYS A 108 8.16 -7.76 16.00
N THR A 109 7.98 -6.53 15.57
CA THR A 109 6.72 -5.80 15.72
C THR A 109 6.02 -5.59 14.39
N VAL A 110 4.70 -5.40 14.44
CA VAL A 110 3.89 -5.00 13.28
C VAL A 110 4.44 -3.72 12.65
N THR A 111 4.82 -2.74 13.48
CA THR A 111 5.41 -1.47 13.00
C THR A 111 6.64 -1.69 12.11
N PHE A 112 7.51 -2.63 12.47
CA PHE A 112 8.66 -2.93 11.63
C PHE A 112 8.26 -3.65 10.34
N GLY A 113 7.31 -4.60 10.43
CA GLY A 113 6.74 -5.25 9.24
C GLY A 113 6.17 -4.21 8.27
N THR A 114 5.39 -3.26 8.76
CA THR A 114 4.85 -2.13 8.00
C THR A 114 5.96 -1.28 7.36
N THR A 115 7.00 -0.91 8.13
CA THR A 115 8.14 -0.14 7.58
C THR A 115 8.86 -0.92 6.47
N LEU A 116 9.02 -2.24 6.62
CA LEU A 116 9.59 -3.10 5.58
C LEU A 116 8.71 -3.13 4.31
N ILE A 117 7.39 -3.19 4.45
CA ILE A 117 6.44 -3.16 3.33
C ILE A 117 6.53 -1.82 2.60
N ASN A 118 6.53 -0.70 3.32
CA ASN A 118 6.68 0.63 2.72
C ASN A 118 8.01 0.76 1.96
N ALA A 119 9.11 0.30 2.57
CA ALA A 119 10.42 0.30 1.93
C ALA A 119 10.44 -0.57 0.66
N ALA A 120 9.86 -1.77 0.73
CA ALA A 120 9.78 -2.69 -0.41
C ALA A 120 8.93 -2.10 -1.54
N THR A 121 7.76 -1.55 -1.22
CA THR A 121 6.87 -0.89 -2.17
C THR A 121 7.54 0.32 -2.82
N GLY A 122 8.32 1.08 -2.05
CA GLY A 122 9.14 2.18 -2.57
C GLY A 122 10.19 1.68 -3.57
N TYR A 123 10.96 0.66 -3.21
CA TYR A 123 11.95 0.09 -4.14
C TYR A 123 11.30 -0.47 -5.40
N ARG A 124 10.19 -1.19 -5.29
CA ARG A 124 9.46 -1.70 -6.46
C ARG A 124 9.02 -0.57 -7.39
N ALA A 125 8.44 0.50 -6.85
CA ALA A 125 7.99 1.65 -7.63
C ALA A 125 9.15 2.40 -8.33
N PHE A 126 10.37 2.27 -7.83
CA PHE A 126 11.59 2.76 -8.45
C PHE A 126 12.24 1.72 -9.40
N GLY A 127 11.52 0.65 -9.78
CA GLY A 127 12.03 -0.39 -10.69
C GLY A 127 13.11 -1.28 -10.08
N LYS A 128 13.14 -1.41 -8.75
CA LYS A 128 14.14 -2.21 -8.02
C LYS A 128 13.51 -3.42 -7.33
N ALA A 129 12.79 -4.23 -8.10
CA ALA A 129 12.07 -5.41 -7.63
C ALA A 129 12.97 -6.38 -6.85
N GLU A 130 14.23 -6.56 -7.28
CA GLU A 130 15.21 -7.41 -6.61
C GLU A 130 15.56 -6.92 -5.19
N LYS A 131 15.49 -5.60 -4.93
CA LYS A 131 15.67 -5.03 -3.60
C LYS A 131 14.40 -5.08 -2.76
N ALA A 132 13.24 -5.05 -3.40
CA ALA A 132 11.96 -5.11 -2.74
C ALA A 132 11.65 -6.50 -2.16
N LEU A 133 11.89 -7.56 -2.93
CA LEU A 133 11.51 -8.92 -2.55
C LEU A 133 12.06 -9.39 -1.19
N PRO A 134 13.35 -9.21 -0.84
CA PRO A 134 13.86 -9.61 0.47
C PRO A 134 13.21 -8.85 1.64
N LEU A 135 12.81 -7.59 1.45
CA LEU A 135 12.12 -6.81 2.47
C LEU A 135 10.70 -7.32 2.69
N TYR A 136 9.98 -7.63 1.62
CA TYR A 136 8.67 -8.27 1.73
C TYR A 136 8.75 -9.63 2.42
N GLN A 137 9.73 -10.47 2.08
CA GLN A 137 9.92 -11.77 2.75
C GLN A 137 10.19 -11.62 4.25
N LYS A 138 10.98 -10.61 4.64
CA LYS A 138 11.20 -10.29 6.06
C LYS A 138 9.91 -9.79 6.73
N ALA A 139 9.14 -8.95 6.06
CA ALA A 139 7.84 -8.49 6.55
C ALA A 139 6.86 -9.65 6.70
N GLN A 140 6.83 -10.58 5.74
CA GLN A 140 6.00 -11.79 5.78
C GLN A 140 6.31 -12.62 7.03
N ALA A 141 7.59 -12.92 7.29
CA ALA A 141 7.98 -13.70 8.45
C ALA A 141 7.55 -13.04 9.77
N ILE A 142 7.59 -11.70 9.85
CA ILE A 142 7.12 -10.96 11.01
C ILE A 142 5.60 -11.05 11.12
N TYR A 143 4.86 -10.69 10.07
CA TYR A 143 3.40 -10.65 10.08
C TYR A 143 2.80 -12.02 10.36
N GLU A 144 3.31 -13.08 9.72
CA GLU A 144 2.87 -14.46 9.98
C GLU A 144 3.14 -14.92 11.42
N SER A 145 4.12 -14.31 12.11
CA SER A 145 4.42 -14.63 13.52
C SER A 145 3.59 -13.87 14.56
N VAL A 146 3.03 -12.69 14.19
CA VAL A 146 2.40 -11.78 15.15
C VAL A 146 0.93 -11.46 14.84
N LEU A 147 0.47 -11.67 13.61
CA LEU A 147 -0.90 -11.41 13.18
C LEU A 147 -1.71 -12.70 13.11
N ASP A 148 -3.02 -12.57 13.24
CA ASP A 148 -3.93 -13.68 12.95
C ASP A 148 -3.87 -14.05 11.46
N PRO A 149 -3.99 -15.34 11.10
CA PRO A 149 -3.91 -15.76 9.69
C PRO A 149 -4.97 -15.15 8.76
N GLY A 150 -6.04 -14.59 9.32
CA GLY A 150 -7.09 -13.89 8.59
C GLY A 150 -6.93 -12.37 8.57
N ASP A 151 -5.85 -11.82 9.11
CA ASP A 151 -5.63 -10.37 9.16
C ASP A 151 -5.47 -9.79 7.75
N SER A 152 -6.21 -8.73 7.42
CA SER A 152 -6.22 -8.10 6.10
C SER A 152 -4.84 -7.59 5.65
N ARG A 153 -3.98 -7.22 6.60
CA ARG A 153 -2.60 -6.79 6.32
C ARG A 153 -1.75 -7.87 5.66
N LEU A 154 -2.01 -9.15 5.98
CA LEU A 154 -1.38 -10.28 5.29
C LEU A 154 -1.86 -10.36 3.84
N GLY A 155 -3.14 -10.12 3.57
CA GLY A 155 -3.67 -10.08 2.20
C GLY A 155 -2.99 -9.00 1.36
N GLY A 156 -2.87 -7.78 1.91
CA GLY A 156 -2.14 -6.68 1.26
C GLY A 156 -0.66 -7.00 1.00
N LEU A 157 0.01 -7.60 2.00
CA LEU A 157 1.40 -8.03 1.85
C LEU A 157 1.56 -9.06 0.72
N TYR A 158 0.72 -10.11 0.70
CA TYR A 158 0.79 -11.15 -0.34
C TYR A 158 0.52 -10.58 -1.73
N ASN A 159 -0.45 -9.67 -1.86
CA ASN A 159 -0.71 -8.99 -3.12
C ASN A 159 0.52 -8.19 -3.61
N ASN A 160 1.17 -7.43 -2.75
CA ASN A 160 2.36 -6.64 -3.11
C ASN A 160 3.58 -7.52 -3.42
N MET A 161 3.75 -8.63 -2.70
CA MET A 161 4.79 -9.63 -3.02
C MET A 161 4.54 -10.29 -4.37
N ALA A 162 3.29 -10.65 -4.66
CA ALA A 162 2.91 -11.25 -5.93
C ALA A 162 3.21 -10.33 -7.11
N LEU A 163 2.88 -9.05 -7.00
CA LEU A 163 3.24 -8.05 -8.02
C LEU A 163 4.76 -7.99 -8.25
N THR A 164 5.55 -8.01 -7.16
CA THR A 164 7.02 -8.02 -7.27
C THR A 164 7.54 -9.28 -7.95
N LEU A 165 6.97 -10.45 -7.63
CA LEU A 165 7.34 -11.71 -8.25
C LEU A 165 6.93 -11.75 -9.73
N THR A 166 5.80 -11.14 -10.10
CA THR A 166 5.39 -10.98 -11.50
C THR A 166 6.42 -10.17 -12.28
N GLU A 167 6.88 -9.04 -11.73
CA GLU A 167 7.95 -8.20 -12.32
C GLU A 167 9.28 -8.96 -12.47
N LEU A 168 9.55 -9.93 -11.59
CA LEU A 168 10.74 -10.78 -11.62
C LEU A 168 10.58 -12.06 -12.47
N GLY A 169 9.43 -12.27 -13.12
CA GLY A 169 9.14 -13.44 -13.94
C GLY A 169 8.86 -14.72 -13.15
N ALA A 170 8.66 -14.62 -11.83
CA ALA A 170 8.36 -15.77 -10.97
C ALA A 170 6.84 -16.02 -10.88
N TYR A 171 6.20 -16.20 -12.03
CA TYR A 171 4.75 -16.19 -12.21
C TYR A 171 4.00 -17.19 -11.34
N ARG A 172 4.48 -18.43 -11.26
CA ARG A 172 3.83 -19.45 -10.42
C ARG A 172 3.79 -19.05 -8.94
N GLN A 173 4.88 -18.50 -8.40
CA GLN A 173 4.92 -18.06 -7.01
C GLN A 173 4.02 -16.83 -6.80
N ALA A 174 3.94 -15.95 -7.78
CA ALA A 174 3.05 -14.81 -7.76
C ALA A 174 1.58 -15.24 -7.72
N GLU A 175 1.18 -16.19 -8.56
CA GLU A 175 -0.19 -16.73 -8.59
C GLU A 175 -0.60 -17.39 -7.25
N GLU A 176 0.33 -18.14 -6.62
CA GLU A 176 0.11 -18.71 -5.28
C GLU A 176 -0.13 -17.63 -4.22
N LEU A 177 0.60 -16.50 -4.27
CA LEU A 177 0.41 -15.40 -3.32
C LEU A 177 -0.87 -14.59 -3.61
N PHE A 178 -1.23 -14.35 -4.86
CA PHE A 178 -2.53 -13.75 -5.19
C PHE A 178 -3.69 -14.61 -4.69
N SER A 179 -3.59 -15.93 -4.81
CA SER A 179 -4.60 -16.86 -4.28
C SER A 179 -4.73 -16.77 -2.75
N LYS A 180 -3.61 -16.62 -2.02
CA LYS A 180 -3.64 -16.37 -0.58
C LYS A 180 -4.28 -15.03 -0.24
N ALA A 181 -3.96 -13.97 -0.98
CA ALA A 181 -4.56 -12.65 -0.81
C ALA A 181 -6.08 -12.71 -0.99
N LEU A 182 -6.57 -13.32 -2.07
CA LEU A 182 -8.00 -13.52 -2.32
C LEU A 182 -8.68 -14.30 -1.19
N SER A 183 -8.04 -15.37 -0.68
CA SER A 183 -8.60 -16.16 0.42
C SER A 183 -8.75 -15.38 1.73
N ILE A 184 -7.87 -14.41 1.98
CA ILE A 184 -7.96 -13.53 3.15
C ILE A 184 -9.01 -12.46 2.92
N MET A 185 -8.95 -11.75 1.79
CA MET A 185 -9.84 -10.64 1.48
C MET A 185 -11.30 -11.08 1.36
N GLY A 186 -11.57 -12.27 0.81
CA GLY A 186 -12.91 -12.82 0.72
C GLY A 186 -13.57 -13.18 2.07
N LYS A 187 -12.84 -13.07 3.18
CA LYS A 187 -13.35 -13.23 4.55
C LYS A 187 -13.54 -11.89 5.27
N GLN A 188 -13.09 -10.79 4.67
CA GLN A 188 -13.24 -9.45 5.24
C GLN A 188 -14.62 -8.89 4.89
N GLU A 189 -15.18 -8.10 5.79
CA GLU A 189 -16.33 -7.27 5.47
C GLU A 189 -15.92 -6.26 4.39
N HIS A 190 -16.68 -6.20 3.30
CA HIS A 190 -16.39 -5.35 2.14
C HIS A 190 -15.04 -5.62 1.44
N GLY A 191 -14.53 -6.85 1.53
CA GLY A 191 -13.27 -7.24 0.86
C GLY A 191 -13.35 -7.35 -0.67
N GLU A 192 -14.53 -7.11 -1.25
CA GLU A 192 -14.76 -7.21 -2.70
C GLU A 192 -13.92 -6.22 -3.51
N ALA A 193 -13.69 -5.03 -2.96
CA ALA A 193 -12.88 -4.01 -3.62
C ALA A 193 -11.41 -4.46 -3.79
N GLU A 194 -10.81 -5.00 -2.74
CA GLU A 194 -9.45 -5.55 -2.77
C GLU A 194 -9.35 -6.82 -3.62
N MET A 195 -10.40 -7.65 -3.61
CA MET A 195 -10.46 -8.82 -4.47
C MET A 195 -10.51 -8.42 -5.94
N ALA A 196 -11.27 -7.37 -6.31
CA ALA A 196 -11.32 -6.86 -7.66
C ALA A 196 -9.94 -6.40 -8.14
N ILE A 197 -9.22 -5.62 -7.33
CA ILE A 197 -7.83 -5.24 -7.60
C ILE A 197 -6.95 -6.47 -7.81
N THR A 198 -7.08 -7.48 -6.95
CA THR A 198 -6.26 -8.70 -7.03
C THR A 198 -6.56 -9.50 -8.30
N TYR A 199 -7.82 -9.57 -8.76
CA TYR A 199 -8.17 -10.21 -10.03
C TYR A 199 -7.59 -9.45 -11.23
N LEU A 200 -7.58 -8.12 -11.20
CA LEU A 200 -6.92 -7.34 -12.26
C LEU A 200 -5.40 -7.56 -12.26
N ASN A 201 -4.77 -7.66 -11.10
CA ASN A 201 -3.36 -8.02 -11.00
C ASN A 201 -3.07 -9.44 -11.53
N LEU A 202 -4.02 -10.38 -11.37
CA LEU A 202 -3.94 -11.72 -11.97
C LEU A 202 -4.07 -11.67 -13.49
N ALA A 203 -4.92 -10.80 -14.04
CA ALA A 203 -5.00 -10.56 -15.49
C ALA A 203 -3.66 -10.06 -16.02
N ASP A 204 -3.04 -9.08 -15.35
CA ASP A 204 -1.72 -8.56 -15.71
C ASP A 204 -0.62 -9.64 -15.60
N LEU A 205 -0.69 -10.52 -14.58
CA LEU A 205 0.23 -11.66 -14.44
C LEU A 205 0.12 -12.59 -15.64
N ILE A 206 -1.10 -12.98 -16.05
CA ILE A 206 -1.30 -13.87 -17.19
C ILE A 206 -0.83 -13.23 -18.48
N SER A 207 -1.10 -11.95 -18.66
CA SER A 207 -0.62 -11.18 -19.80
C SER A 207 0.91 -11.14 -19.86
N ALA A 208 1.58 -11.02 -18.71
CA ALA A 208 3.03 -11.03 -18.63
C ALA A 208 3.65 -12.42 -18.86
N GLU A 209 2.97 -13.50 -18.45
CA GLU A 209 3.44 -14.88 -18.57
C GLU A 209 3.24 -15.45 -19.96
N LEU A 210 2.04 -15.28 -20.52
CA LEU A 210 1.61 -15.96 -21.75
C LEU A 210 1.50 -14.99 -22.95
N GLY A 211 1.47 -13.70 -22.71
CA GLY A 211 1.05 -12.70 -23.66
C GLY A 211 -0.48 -12.53 -23.70
N PRO A 212 -0.95 -11.39 -24.26
CA PRO A 212 -2.38 -11.08 -24.27
C PRO A 212 -3.22 -12.03 -25.13
N GLU A 213 -2.67 -12.57 -26.23
CA GLU A 213 -3.38 -13.45 -27.15
C GLU A 213 -3.52 -14.87 -26.56
N ASP A 214 -2.42 -15.48 -26.10
CA ASP A 214 -2.44 -16.83 -25.53
C ASP A 214 -3.11 -16.89 -24.15
N GLY A 215 -3.12 -15.77 -23.43
CA GLY A 215 -3.76 -15.61 -22.13
C GLY A 215 -5.22 -15.16 -22.18
N GLU A 216 -5.78 -14.83 -23.34
CA GLU A 216 -7.06 -14.13 -23.52
C GLU A 216 -8.19 -14.68 -22.64
N ASN A 217 -8.47 -15.96 -22.70
CA ASN A 217 -9.58 -16.57 -21.95
C ASN A 217 -9.42 -16.42 -20.42
N ARG A 218 -8.18 -16.51 -19.90
CA ARG A 218 -7.91 -16.35 -18.45
C ARG A 218 -7.99 -14.88 -18.06
N ILE A 219 -7.47 -13.99 -18.87
CA ILE A 219 -7.54 -12.55 -18.69
C ILE A 219 -9.00 -12.11 -18.63
N GLU A 220 -9.81 -12.49 -19.62
CA GLU A 220 -11.24 -12.17 -19.67
C GLU A 220 -11.98 -12.66 -18.44
N ALA A 221 -11.74 -13.90 -18.01
CA ALA A 221 -12.37 -14.45 -16.79
C ALA A 221 -12.02 -13.65 -15.52
N TYR A 222 -10.79 -13.12 -15.40
CA TYR A 222 -10.39 -12.29 -14.28
C TYR A 222 -10.98 -10.88 -14.35
N LEU A 223 -11.06 -10.29 -15.55
CA LEU A 223 -11.70 -9.00 -15.77
C LEU A 223 -13.19 -9.07 -15.39
N GLN A 224 -13.91 -10.10 -15.83
CA GLN A 224 -15.31 -10.32 -15.48
C GLN A 224 -15.51 -10.44 -13.97
N LYS A 225 -14.66 -11.22 -13.27
CA LYS A 225 -14.72 -11.33 -11.82
C LYS A 225 -14.49 -10.00 -11.11
N ALA A 226 -13.52 -9.21 -11.58
CA ALA A 226 -13.26 -7.90 -11.02
C ALA A 226 -14.46 -6.95 -11.22
N GLU A 227 -15.08 -6.97 -12.39
CA GLU A 227 -16.26 -6.17 -12.69
C GLU A 227 -17.46 -6.57 -11.81
N GLU A 228 -17.73 -7.88 -11.67
CA GLU A 228 -18.78 -8.40 -10.78
C GLU A 228 -18.61 -7.90 -9.35
N LEU A 229 -17.39 -7.97 -8.81
CA LEU A 229 -17.08 -7.53 -7.45
C LEU A 229 -17.26 -6.02 -7.27
N LEU A 230 -16.82 -5.20 -8.24
CA LEU A 230 -17.01 -3.75 -8.21
C LEU A 230 -18.48 -3.32 -8.33
N ASN A 231 -19.35 -4.19 -8.85
CA ASN A 231 -20.78 -3.97 -8.98
C ASN A 231 -21.59 -4.49 -7.79
N THR A 232 -20.96 -5.07 -6.76
CA THR A 232 -21.63 -5.57 -5.57
C THR A 232 -22.39 -4.44 -4.85
N GLU A 233 -23.67 -4.65 -4.58
CA GLU A 233 -24.54 -3.63 -3.97
C GLU A 233 -24.14 -3.28 -2.54
N SER A 234 -23.61 -4.26 -1.79
CA SER A 234 -23.18 -4.08 -0.40
C SER A 234 -21.90 -3.27 -0.22
N LEU A 235 -21.15 -3.01 -1.30
CA LEU A 235 -19.93 -2.21 -1.22
C LEU A 235 -20.25 -0.75 -0.84
N PRO A 236 -19.62 -0.20 0.22
CA PRO A 236 -19.72 1.21 0.55
C PRO A 236 -19.21 2.07 -0.61
N LYS A 237 -20.03 3.03 -1.06
CA LYS A 237 -19.67 3.95 -2.15
C LYS A 237 -19.01 5.21 -1.57
N ASP A 238 -17.92 5.00 -0.84
CA ASP A 238 -17.11 6.03 -0.17
C ASP A 238 -15.85 6.43 -0.96
N GLY A 239 -15.01 7.25 -0.33
CA GLY A 239 -13.75 7.69 -0.95
C GLY A 239 -12.78 6.56 -1.26
N TYR A 240 -12.80 5.47 -0.47
CA TYR A 240 -11.97 4.29 -0.76
C TYR A 240 -12.46 3.57 -2.02
N TYR A 241 -13.78 3.35 -2.15
CA TYR A 241 -14.35 2.79 -3.36
C TYR A 241 -14.07 3.65 -4.60
N ALA A 242 -14.14 4.99 -4.48
CA ALA A 242 -13.78 5.89 -5.57
C ALA A 242 -12.33 5.70 -6.02
N PHE A 243 -11.42 5.62 -5.07
CA PHE A 243 -10.00 5.32 -5.32
C PHE A 243 -9.80 3.96 -6.03
N VAL A 244 -10.52 2.92 -5.60
CA VAL A 244 -10.48 1.61 -6.25
C VAL A 244 -11.03 1.67 -7.68
N CYS A 245 -12.15 2.35 -7.90
CA CYS A 245 -12.71 2.55 -9.24
C CYS A 245 -11.72 3.25 -10.18
N GLU A 246 -11.06 4.33 -9.72
CA GLU A 246 -10.06 5.06 -10.52
C GLU A 246 -8.88 4.16 -10.91
N LYS A 247 -8.40 3.34 -9.98
CA LYS A 247 -7.32 2.39 -10.25
C LYS A 247 -7.73 1.29 -11.22
N CYS A 248 -8.89 0.69 -11.01
CA CYS A 248 -9.39 -0.40 -11.85
C CYS A 248 -9.71 0.08 -13.27
N ALA A 249 -10.25 1.29 -13.42
CA ALA A 249 -10.61 1.88 -14.71
C ALA A 249 -9.46 1.79 -15.73
N SER A 250 -8.26 2.20 -15.33
CA SER A 250 -7.10 2.20 -16.24
C SER A 250 -6.71 0.80 -16.73
N VAL A 251 -6.93 -0.23 -15.92
CA VAL A 251 -6.65 -1.63 -16.29
C VAL A 251 -7.70 -2.13 -17.28
N PHE A 252 -8.98 -1.85 -17.04
CA PHE A 252 -10.05 -2.18 -17.99
C PHE A 252 -9.82 -1.51 -19.36
N GLY A 253 -9.44 -0.22 -19.36
CA GLY A 253 -9.10 0.50 -20.58
C GLY A 253 -7.93 -0.12 -21.33
N TYR A 254 -6.89 -0.58 -20.62
CA TYR A 254 -5.74 -1.28 -21.23
C TYR A 254 -6.17 -2.56 -21.97
N TYR A 255 -7.13 -3.32 -21.42
CA TYR A 255 -7.66 -4.52 -22.06
C TYR A 255 -8.83 -4.26 -23.03
N GLY A 256 -9.13 -2.99 -23.37
CA GLY A 256 -10.16 -2.63 -24.35
C GLY A 256 -11.59 -2.56 -23.83
N TYR A 257 -11.80 -2.67 -22.51
CA TYR A 257 -13.10 -2.54 -21.85
C TYR A 257 -13.44 -1.06 -21.60
N PHE A 258 -13.53 -0.27 -22.65
CA PHE A 258 -13.68 1.20 -22.58
C PHE A 258 -14.99 1.65 -21.92
N LEU A 259 -16.07 0.88 -22.03
CA LEU A 259 -17.32 1.23 -21.34
C LEU A 259 -17.17 1.10 -19.82
N THR A 260 -16.60 0.00 -19.35
CA THR A 260 -16.31 -0.23 -17.93
C THR A 260 -15.32 0.82 -17.39
N GLU A 261 -14.28 1.16 -18.16
CA GLU A 261 -13.36 2.25 -17.83
C GLU A 261 -14.10 3.58 -17.60
N GLN A 262 -14.97 3.97 -18.53
CA GLN A 262 -15.75 5.21 -18.44
C GLN A 262 -16.70 5.19 -17.23
N GLU A 263 -17.40 4.09 -17.00
CA GLU A 263 -18.30 3.95 -15.86
C GLU A 263 -17.59 4.06 -14.52
N LEU A 264 -16.45 3.34 -14.35
CA LEU A 264 -15.66 3.39 -13.13
C LEU A 264 -15.07 4.78 -12.89
N THR A 265 -14.58 5.42 -13.94
CA THR A 265 -14.08 6.80 -13.89
C THR A 265 -15.17 7.77 -13.44
N GLN A 266 -16.40 7.61 -13.99
CA GLN A 266 -17.52 8.47 -13.59
C GLN A 266 -17.94 8.22 -12.16
N ARG A 267 -18.00 6.96 -11.71
CA ARG A 267 -18.31 6.61 -10.30
C ARG A 267 -17.33 7.27 -9.33
N ALA A 268 -16.03 7.21 -9.63
CA ALA A 268 -15.01 7.86 -8.82
C ALA A 268 -15.20 9.37 -8.73
N ARG A 269 -15.44 10.02 -9.88
CA ARG A 269 -15.69 11.46 -9.96
C ARG A 269 -16.92 11.87 -9.15
N ASP A 270 -18.04 11.18 -9.33
CA ASP A 270 -19.31 11.48 -8.63
C ASP A 270 -19.17 11.41 -7.10
N ILE A 271 -18.28 10.54 -6.60
CA ILE A 271 -18.03 10.44 -5.16
C ILE A 271 -17.12 11.57 -4.70
N TYR A 272 -16.04 11.87 -5.41
CA TYR A 272 -15.13 12.97 -5.04
C TYR A 272 -15.81 14.35 -5.10
N GLU A 273 -16.79 14.55 -5.98
CA GLU A 273 -17.55 15.81 -6.04
C GLU A 273 -18.55 15.97 -4.90
N ARG A 274 -18.92 14.89 -4.20
CA ARG A 274 -19.85 14.92 -3.06
C ARG A 274 -19.17 15.10 -1.70
N THR A 275 -17.86 14.88 -1.65
CA THR A 275 -17.04 14.97 -0.42
C THR A 275 -16.22 16.24 -0.40
#